data_2afa32dd5defdc411bd4f3d44c3055ce
#
_entry.id   2afa32dd5defdc411bd4f3d44c3055ce
#
_cell.length_a   1.000
_cell.length_b   1.000
_cell.length_c   1.000
_cell.angle_alpha   90.00
_cell.angle_beta   90.00
_cell.angle_gamma   90.00
#
_symmetry.space_group_name_H-M   'P 1'
#
loop_
_entity.id
_entity.type
_entity.pdbx_description
1 polymer ?
#
loop_
_entity_poly.entity_id
_entity_poly.type
_entity_poly.pdbx_seq_one_letter_code
_entity_poly.pdbx_strand_id
1 'polypeptide(L)'
;MSLSRSLLRSALQSKSLIVPSKSLSVSQVSQNLIPIVIEQTGRGERSYDIYSRLLKDRIICLMGPVNDYVASIVVAQLLFLQSESAKKPVHMYINSPGGSVTAGLAIYDTMQYVLPPIATWCVGQACSMGSLLLAAGAPGMRHSLPNSRYGIISRMQIQDFSQLNFSFQDNGTSAFRRCVRPSYGHSNSS
;
A
#
# COMPACT_ATOMS: atom_id res chain seq x y z
N MET A 1 5.51 91.94 -11.42
CA MET A 1 6.38 91.00 -10.77
C MET A 1 5.61 89.67 -10.64
N SER A 2 5.92 88.78 -11.52
CA SER A 2 5.28 87.44 -11.72
C SER A 2 6.06 86.43 -10.89
N LEU A 3 5.45 85.64 -10.02
CA LEU A 3 6.02 84.42 -9.43
C LEU A 3 4.90 83.39 -9.21
N SER A 4 4.87 82.52 -10.17
CA SER A 4 4.90 81.06 -10.05
C SER A 4 3.72 80.37 -9.35
N ARG A 5 2.73 80.02 -10.18
CA ARG A 5 1.64 79.08 -9.89
C ARG A 5 2.01 77.60 -10.26
N SER A 6 3.24 77.15 -10.06
CA SER A 6 3.71 75.85 -10.59
C SER A 6 4.02 74.77 -9.58
N LEU A 7 3.71 74.90 -8.28
CA LEU A 7 4.13 73.93 -7.25
C LEU A 7 3.00 73.22 -6.52
N LEU A 8 1.81 73.17 -7.03
CA LEU A 8 0.66 72.50 -6.37
C LEU A 8 -0.01 71.40 -7.22
N ARG A 9 0.73 70.76 -8.13
CA ARG A 9 0.18 69.67 -8.96
C ARG A 9 0.84 68.31 -8.83
N SER A 10 1.68 68.06 -7.80
CA SER A 10 2.44 66.84 -7.69
C SER A 10 2.12 65.91 -6.50
N ALA A 11 0.93 66.04 -5.90
CA ALA A 11 0.62 65.27 -4.67
C ALA A 11 -0.69 64.46 -4.72
N LEU A 12 -1.18 64.06 -5.92
CA LEU A 12 -2.33 63.15 -6.02
C LEU A 12 -2.00 61.95 -6.93
N GLN A 13 -0.93 61.22 -6.58
CA GLN A 13 -0.70 59.90 -7.11
C GLN A 13 -1.36 58.91 -6.17
N SER A 14 -2.59 58.56 -6.49
CA SER A 14 -3.33 57.50 -5.82
C SER A 14 -2.61 56.17 -6.01
N LYS A 15 -1.95 55.71 -4.96
CA LYS A 15 -1.44 54.32 -4.88
C LYS A 15 -2.66 53.37 -4.88
N SER A 16 -2.97 52.81 -6.01
CA SER A 16 -3.87 51.66 -6.08
C SER A 16 -3.25 50.50 -5.31
N LEU A 17 -3.81 50.16 -4.17
CA LEU A 17 -3.50 48.95 -3.43
C LEU A 17 -3.95 47.74 -4.25
N ILE A 18 -3.02 47.12 -4.97
CA ILE A 18 -3.24 45.81 -5.60
C ILE A 18 -3.30 44.83 -4.46
N VAL A 19 -4.52 44.43 -4.08
CA VAL A 19 -4.75 43.29 -3.18
C VAL A 19 -4.46 42.01 -3.99
N PRO A 20 -3.47 41.21 -3.61
CA PRO A 20 -3.24 39.93 -4.31
C PRO A 20 -4.44 39.03 -4.05
N SER A 21 -5.22 38.74 -5.09
CA SER A 21 -6.25 37.72 -5.05
C SER A 21 -5.56 36.36 -4.88
N LYS A 22 -5.59 35.79 -3.67
CA LYS A 22 -5.26 34.38 -3.46
C LYS A 22 -6.27 33.54 -4.22
N SER A 23 -5.87 33.01 -5.36
CA SER A 23 -6.60 31.95 -6.00
C SER A 23 -6.58 30.72 -5.11
N LEU A 24 -7.71 30.38 -4.50
CA LEU A 24 -7.91 29.11 -3.83
C LEU A 24 -7.92 28.04 -4.92
N SER A 25 -6.79 27.38 -5.13
CA SER A 25 -6.75 26.16 -5.93
C SER A 25 -7.42 25.05 -5.10
N VAL A 26 -8.67 24.78 -5.41
CA VAL A 26 -9.34 23.56 -4.96
C VAL A 26 -8.67 22.41 -5.68
N SER A 27 -7.78 21.69 -5.00
CA SER A 27 -7.27 20.41 -5.49
C SER A 27 -8.49 19.49 -5.59
N GLN A 28 -8.88 19.15 -6.81
CA GLN A 28 -9.85 18.09 -7.03
C GLN A 28 -9.21 16.79 -6.53
N VAL A 29 -9.63 16.34 -5.36
CA VAL A 29 -9.38 14.97 -4.91
C VAL A 29 -10.13 14.10 -5.92
N SER A 30 -9.39 13.43 -6.81
CA SER A 30 -9.93 12.40 -7.68
C SER A 30 -10.49 11.31 -6.77
N GLN A 31 -11.77 11.35 -6.50
CA GLN A 31 -12.46 10.25 -5.84
C GLN A 31 -12.50 9.11 -6.84
N ASN A 32 -11.60 8.14 -6.68
CA ASN A 32 -11.68 6.89 -7.42
C ASN A 32 -13.01 6.24 -7.04
N LEU A 33 -13.97 6.28 -7.95
CA LEU A 33 -15.27 5.61 -7.80
C LEU A 33 -15.00 4.11 -7.65
N ILE A 34 -15.30 3.58 -6.46
CA ILE A 34 -15.23 2.14 -6.23
C ILE A 34 -16.40 1.49 -6.98
N PRO A 35 -16.16 0.53 -7.89
CA PRO A 35 -17.21 -0.14 -8.63
C PRO A 35 -18.21 -0.84 -7.71
N ILE A 36 -19.49 -0.73 -8.02
CA ILE A 36 -20.56 -1.43 -7.33
C ILE A 36 -20.92 -2.68 -8.13
N VAL A 37 -21.04 -3.81 -7.47
CA VAL A 37 -21.46 -5.10 -8.03
C VAL A 37 -22.84 -5.44 -7.49
N ILE A 38 -23.76 -5.82 -8.38
CA ILE A 38 -25.10 -6.26 -8.03
C ILE A 38 -25.14 -7.78 -8.08
N GLU A 39 -25.46 -8.42 -6.96
CA GLU A 39 -25.66 -9.85 -6.85
C GLU A 39 -27.16 -10.16 -6.83
N GLN A 40 -27.62 -10.93 -7.80
CA GLN A 40 -28.98 -11.44 -7.84
C GLN A 40 -29.06 -12.74 -7.04
N THR A 41 -29.83 -12.74 -5.97
CA THR A 41 -30.13 -13.93 -5.19
C THR A 41 -31.63 -14.24 -5.32
N GLY A 42 -32.02 -15.50 -5.14
CA GLY A 42 -33.44 -15.89 -5.20
C GLY A 42 -34.37 -15.15 -4.24
N ARG A 43 -33.83 -14.25 -3.38
CA ARG A 43 -34.54 -13.40 -2.43
C ARG A 43 -34.46 -11.90 -2.75
N GLY A 44 -33.91 -11.51 -3.91
CA GLY A 44 -33.76 -10.12 -4.35
C GLY A 44 -32.34 -9.74 -4.75
N GLU A 45 -32.18 -8.49 -5.17
CA GLU A 45 -30.92 -7.91 -5.57
C GLU A 45 -30.23 -7.26 -4.36
N ARG A 46 -28.91 -7.50 -4.23
CA ARG A 46 -28.04 -6.83 -3.26
C ARG A 46 -26.88 -6.16 -3.95
N SER A 47 -26.67 -4.89 -3.66
CA SER A 47 -25.52 -4.14 -4.12
C SER A 47 -24.38 -4.22 -3.10
N TYR A 48 -23.16 -4.48 -3.59
CA TYR A 48 -21.92 -4.46 -2.81
C TYR A 48 -20.89 -3.59 -3.53
N ASP A 49 -20.01 -2.94 -2.78
CA ASP A 49 -18.77 -2.48 -3.37
C ASP A 49 -17.86 -3.69 -3.67
N ILE A 50 -16.97 -3.53 -4.66
CA ILE A 50 -16.14 -4.64 -5.14
C ILE A 50 -15.28 -5.27 -4.00
N TYR A 51 -14.76 -4.46 -3.09
CA TYR A 51 -13.93 -4.96 -1.98
C TYR A 51 -14.75 -5.73 -0.96
N SER A 52 -15.96 -5.27 -0.61
CA SER A 52 -16.88 -5.99 0.27
C SER A 52 -17.35 -7.30 -0.36
N ARG A 53 -17.53 -7.32 -1.69
CA ARG A 53 -17.88 -8.56 -2.40
C ARG A 53 -16.72 -9.57 -2.37
N LEU A 54 -15.48 -9.12 -2.60
CA LEU A 54 -14.30 -9.95 -2.49
C LEU A 54 -14.08 -10.47 -1.06
N LEU A 55 -14.33 -9.63 -0.04
CA LEU A 55 -14.22 -10.02 1.36
C LEU A 55 -15.16 -11.18 1.71
N LYS A 56 -16.36 -11.21 1.13
CA LYS A 56 -17.31 -12.33 1.28
C LYS A 56 -16.72 -13.66 0.77
N ASP A 57 -15.85 -13.59 -0.25
CA ASP A 57 -15.11 -14.75 -0.76
C ASP A 57 -13.77 -14.96 -0.04
N ARG A 58 -13.58 -14.29 1.12
CA ARG A 58 -12.39 -14.35 1.97
C ARG A 58 -11.12 -13.81 1.29
N ILE A 59 -11.29 -12.82 0.42
CA ILE A 59 -10.20 -12.17 -0.31
C ILE A 59 -9.97 -10.78 0.28
N ILE A 60 -8.73 -10.51 0.66
CA ILE A 60 -8.24 -9.20 1.12
C ILE A 60 -7.27 -8.65 0.07
N CYS A 61 -7.44 -7.38 -0.31
CA CYS A 61 -6.59 -6.69 -1.26
C CYS A 61 -5.74 -5.65 -0.54
N LEU A 62 -4.43 -5.91 -0.42
CA LEU A 62 -3.45 -4.95 0.08
C LEU A 62 -2.79 -4.24 -1.11
N MET A 63 -3.39 -3.12 -1.53
CA MET A 63 -2.97 -2.36 -2.72
C MET A 63 -2.43 -0.99 -2.32
N GLY A 64 -1.19 -0.69 -2.74
CA GLY A 64 -0.53 0.59 -2.43
C GLY A 64 0.31 0.57 -1.15
N PRO A 65 0.71 1.75 -0.62
CA PRO A 65 1.61 1.84 0.52
C PRO A 65 0.95 1.41 1.83
N VAL A 66 1.74 0.73 2.66
CA VAL A 66 1.32 0.33 4.01
C VAL A 66 1.40 1.53 4.95
N ASN A 67 0.26 1.93 5.49
CA ASN A 67 0.12 2.98 6.50
C ASN A 67 -0.88 2.56 7.58
N ASP A 68 -1.03 3.37 8.63
CA ASP A 68 -1.86 3.03 9.79
C ASP A 68 -3.34 2.84 9.41
N TYR A 69 -3.84 3.62 8.46
CA TYR A 69 -5.21 3.50 7.97
C TYR A 69 -5.45 2.16 7.27
N VAL A 70 -4.56 1.79 6.34
CA VAL A 70 -4.62 0.50 5.62
C VAL A 70 -4.45 -0.65 6.61
N ALA A 71 -3.53 -0.53 7.56
CA ALA A 71 -3.30 -1.56 8.57
C ALA A 71 -4.56 -1.81 9.42
N SER A 72 -5.22 -0.75 9.89
CA SER A 72 -6.44 -0.88 10.68
C SER A 72 -7.57 -1.59 9.93
N ILE A 73 -7.73 -1.31 8.63
CA ILE A 73 -8.72 -1.99 7.78
C ILE A 73 -8.38 -3.47 7.61
N VAL A 74 -7.12 -3.79 7.26
CA VAL A 74 -6.69 -5.18 7.04
C VAL A 74 -6.82 -6.00 8.32
N VAL A 75 -6.41 -5.44 9.47
CA VAL A 75 -6.58 -6.09 10.78
C VAL A 75 -8.06 -6.38 11.07
N ALA A 76 -8.94 -5.39 10.87
CA ALA A 76 -10.39 -5.59 11.06
C ALA A 76 -10.95 -6.68 10.13
N GLN A 77 -10.53 -6.71 8.86
CA GLN A 77 -10.95 -7.73 7.90
C GLN A 77 -10.47 -9.13 8.30
N LEU A 78 -9.23 -9.27 8.78
CA LEU A 78 -8.71 -10.55 9.25
C LEU A 78 -9.49 -11.08 10.45
N LEU A 79 -9.75 -10.22 11.44
CA LEU A 79 -10.54 -10.58 12.63
C LEU A 79 -11.99 -10.95 12.26
N PHE A 80 -12.60 -10.21 11.35
CA PHE A 80 -13.94 -10.52 10.84
C PHE A 80 -13.97 -11.89 10.16
N LEU A 81 -13.03 -12.18 9.26
CA LEU A 81 -12.97 -13.47 8.56
C LEU A 81 -12.68 -14.65 9.49
N GLN A 82 -11.91 -14.42 10.56
CA GLN A 82 -11.73 -15.42 11.62
C GLN A 82 -13.05 -15.71 12.33
N SER A 83 -13.85 -14.68 12.65
CA SER A 83 -15.14 -14.85 13.33
C SER A 83 -16.15 -15.64 12.48
N GLU A 84 -16.08 -15.51 11.16
CA GLU A 84 -16.94 -16.28 10.25
C GLU A 84 -16.51 -17.76 10.15
N SER A 85 -15.22 -18.02 10.05
CA SER A 85 -14.68 -19.39 9.96
C SER A 85 -13.19 -19.45 10.32
N ALA A 86 -12.88 -20.21 11.35
CA ALA A 86 -11.50 -20.47 11.78
C ALA A 86 -10.74 -21.47 10.88
N LYS A 87 -11.43 -22.20 9.99
CA LYS A 87 -10.82 -23.29 9.20
C LYS A 87 -10.59 -22.93 7.74
N LYS A 88 -11.43 -22.08 7.16
CA LYS A 88 -11.34 -21.73 5.75
C LYS A 88 -10.18 -20.77 5.52
N PRO A 89 -9.35 -20.98 4.47
CA PRO A 89 -8.24 -20.09 4.18
C PRO A 89 -8.70 -18.68 3.85
N VAL A 90 -7.84 -17.70 4.13
CA VAL A 90 -7.96 -16.31 3.70
C VAL A 90 -6.95 -16.06 2.60
N HIS A 91 -7.34 -15.40 1.52
CA HIS A 91 -6.46 -15.05 0.40
C HIS A 91 -6.11 -13.57 0.47
N MET A 92 -4.83 -13.24 0.63
CA MET A 92 -4.34 -11.86 0.65
C MET A 92 -3.56 -11.56 -0.61
N TYR A 93 -4.08 -10.66 -1.45
CA TYR A 93 -3.41 -10.18 -2.66
C TYR A 93 -2.63 -8.91 -2.35
N ILE A 94 -1.33 -8.93 -2.66
CA ILE A 94 -0.39 -7.87 -2.28
C ILE A 94 0.18 -7.21 -3.52
N ASN A 95 -0.03 -5.89 -3.64
CA ASN A 95 0.64 -5.01 -4.59
C ASN A 95 1.08 -3.75 -3.84
N SER A 96 2.24 -3.80 -3.19
CA SER A 96 2.69 -2.76 -2.28
C SER A 96 4.18 -2.44 -2.43
N PRO A 97 4.54 -1.16 -2.46
CA PRO A 97 5.95 -0.74 -2.37
C PRO A 97 6.52 -0.88 -0.95
N GLY A 98 5.71 -1.29 0.02
CA GLY A 98 6.02 -1.24 1.44
C GLY A 98 5.44 -0.01 2.12
N GLY A 99 6.04 0.45 3.22
CA GLY A 99 5.59 1.64 3.94
C GLY A 99 5.97 1.62 5.42
N SER A 100 5.06 2.06 6.30
CA SER A 100 5.28 2.13 7.74
C SER A 100 5.55 0.75 8.35
N VAL A 101 6.63 0.67 9.10
CA VAL A 101 7.05 -0.58 9.76
C VAL A 101 6.07 -0.99 10.84
N THR A 102 5.66 -0.06 11.69
CA THR A 102 4.74 -0.33 12.79
C THR A 102 3.37 -0.78 12.27
N ALA A 103 2.87 -0.13 11.22
CA ALA A 103 1.65 -0.54 10.54
C ALA A 103 1.76 -1.94 9.92
N GLY A 104 2.89 -2.24 9.30
CA GLY A 104 3.15 -3.56 8.72
C GLY A 104 3.28 -4.65 9.78
N LEU A 105 3.93 -4.37 10.91
CA LEU A 105 4.02 -5.31 12.02
C LEU A 105 2.65 -5.60 12.64
N ALA A 106 1.77 -4.60 12.75
CA ALA A 106 0.41 -4.83 13.23
C ALA A 106 -0.36 -5.82 12.33
N ILE A 107 -0.21 -5.70 11.00
CA ILE A 107 -0.79 -6.68 10.06
C ILE A 107 -0.12 -8.05 10.25
N TYR A 108 1.22 -8.08 10.31
CA TYR A 108 1.99 -9.32 10.47
C TYR A 108 1.57 -10.09 11.72
N ASP A 109 1.56 -9.43 12.88
CA ASP A 109 1.17 -10.05 14.14
C ASP A 109 -0.26 -10.58 14.10
N THR A 110 -1.18 -9.82 13.48
CA THR A 110 -2.56 -10.27 13.27
C THR A 110 -2.61 -11.51 12.38
N MET A 111 -1.83 -11.55 11.29
CA MET A 111 -1.74 -12.73 10.41
C MET A 111 -1.25 -13.98 11.16
N GLN A 112 -0.35 -13.82 12.14
CA GLN A 112 0.14 -14.94 12.96
C GLN A 112 -0.86 -15.31 14.07
N TYR A 113 -1.64 -14.36 14.55
CA TYR A 113 -2.61 -14.55 15.62
C TYR A 113 -3.87 -15.28 15.19
N VAL A 114 -4.37 -14.98 13.96
CA VAL A 114 -5.63 -15.56 13.46
C VAL A 114 -5.48 -17.04 13.15
N LEU A 115 -6.52 -17.83 13.43
CA LEU A 115 -6.52 -19.27 13.25
C LEU A 115 -6.59 -19.74 11.77
N PRO A 116 -7.35 -19.07 10.87
CA PRO A 116 -7.40 -19.46 9.48
C PRO A 116 -6.03 -19.34 8.80
N PRO A 117 -5.61 -20.32 7.99
CA PRO A 117 -4.38 -20.19 7.21
C PRO A 117 -4.51 -19.06 6.18
N ILE A 118 -3.47 -18.24 6.05
CA ILE A 118 -3.45 -17.12 5.12
C ILE A 118 -2.60 -17.47 3.91
N ALA A 119 -3.24 -17.50 2.74
CA ALA A 119 -2.56 -17.63 1.45
C ALA A 119 -2.22 -16.23 0.94
N THR A 120 -0.94 -15.98 0.67
CA THR A 120 -0.46 -14.69 0.16
C THR A 120 -0.11 -14.77 -1.32
N TRP A 121 -0.47 -13.72 -2.06
CA TRP A 121 -0.29 -13.63 -3.51
C TRP A 121 0.38 -12.32 -3.87
N CYS A 122 1.57 -12.37 -4.47
CA CYS A 122 2.21 -11.19 -5.01
C CYS A 122 1.65 -10.87 -6.40
N VAL A 123 1.06 -9.68 -6.55
CA VAL A 123 0.50 -9.15 -7.81
C VAL A 123 1.20 -7.84 -8.12
N GLY A 124 2.02 -7.81 -9.17
CA GLY A 124 2.81 -6.64 -9.53
C GLY A 124 4.05 -6.50 -8.67
N GLN A 125 3.93 -6.03 -7.42
CA GLN A 125 5.11 -5.88 -6.54
C GLN A 125 4.79 -6.13 -5.06
N ALA A 126 5.79 -6.64 -4.34
CA ALA A 126 5.79 -6.72 -2.88
C ALA A 126 7.19 -6.36 -2.38
N CYS A 127 7.40 -5.07 -2.06
CA CYS A 127 8.72 -4.54 -1.67
C CYS A 127 8.75 -4.19 -0.18
N SER A 128 9.94 -4.28 0.44
CA SER A 128 10.17 -3.88 1.83
C SER A 128 9.12 -4.53 2.76
N MET A 129 8.32 -3.74 3.47
CA MET A 129 7.26 -4.24 4.35
C MET A 129 6.24 -5.13 3.62
N GLY A 130 5.96 -4.87 2.33
CA GLY A 130 5.11 -5.73 1.51
C GLY A 130 5.70 -7.14 1.31
N SER A 131 7.02 -7.26 1.21
CA SER A 131 7.68 -8.57 1.10
C SER A 131 7.64 -9.35 2.42
N LEU A 132 7.69 -8.66 3.56
CA LEU A 132 7.48 -9.27 4.87
C LEU A 132 6.07 -9.88 4.96
N LEU A 133 5.05 -9.12 4.58
CA LEU A 133 3.67 -9.60 4.60
C LEU A 133 3.44 -10.75 3.62
N LEU A 134 4.10 -10.74 2.45
CA LEU A 134 4.07 -11.86 1.52
C LEU A 134 4.66 -13.12 2.18
N ALA A 135 5.79 -12.97 2.87
CA ALA A 135 6.47 -14.06 3.57
C ALA A 135 5.70 -14.57 4.79
N ALA A 136 4.85 -13.74 5.39
CA ALA A 136 4.02 -14.08 6.54
C ALA A 136 2.90 -15.08 6.24
N GLY A 137 2.62 -15.37 4.97
CA GLY A 137 1.65 -16.37 4.55
C GLY A 137 2.00 -17.77 5.06
N ALA A 138 0.99 -18.64 5.14
CA ALA A 138 1.16 -20.01 5.59
C ALA A 138 2.15 -20.78 4.69
N PRO A 139 2.95 -21.71 5.26
CA PRO A 139 3.87 -22.54 4.48
C PRO A 139 3.16 -23.26 3.33
N GLY A 140 3.73 -23.19 2.10
CA GLY A 140 3.12 -23.77 0.91
C GLY A 140 1.96 -22.98 0.30
N MET A 141 1.54 -21.86 0.92
CA MET A 141 0.45 -21.01 0.44
C MET A 141 0.93 -19.60 0.08
N ARG A 142 2.18 -19.45 -0.28
CA ARG A 142 2.80 -18.20 -0.72
C ARG A 142 3.02 -18.26 -2.22
N HIS A 143 2.41 -17.33 -2.93
CA HIS A 143 2.36 -17.35 -4.39
C HIS A 143 2.88 -16.04 -4.97
N SER A 144 3.46 -16.13 -6.15
CA SER A 144 3.92 -14.98 -6.91
C SER A 144 3.47 -15.15 -8.36
N LEU A 145 2.88 -14.12 -8.95
CA LEU A 145 2.53 -14.13 -10.35
C LEU A 145 3.80 -14.01 -11.22
N PRO A 146 3.81 -14.53 -12.46
CA PRO A 146 5.03 -14.63 -13.28
C PRO A 146 5.76 -13.31 -13.52
N ASN A 147 5.04 -12.21 -13.62
CA ASN A 147 5.60 -10.87 -13.85
C ASN A 147 5.73 -10.03 -12.59
N SER A 148 5.42 -10.59 -11.42
CA SER A 148 5.50 -9.86 -10.16
C SER A 148 6.94 -9.80 -9.65
N ARG A 149 7.22 -8.75 -8.87
CA ARG A 149 8.52 -8.51 -8.25
C ARG A 149 8.37 -8.43 -6.75
N TYR A 150 9.24 -9.07 -6.02
CA TYR A 150 9.31 -8.96 -4.58
C TYR A 150 10.76 -8.84 -4.13
N GLY A 151 10.99 -8.13 -3.04
CA GLY A 151 12.34 -7.95 -2.53
C GLY A 151 12.38 -7.18 -1.21
N ILE A 152 13.35 -7.55 -0.38
CA ILE A 152 13.66 -6.85 0.86
C ILE A 152 14.67 -5.76 0.53
N ILE A 153 14.37 -4.50 0.86
CA ILE A 153 15.38 -3.45 0.83
C ILE A 153 16.29 -3.69 2.04
N SER A 154 17.57 -4.01 1.76
CA SER A 154 18.57 -4.26 2.79
C SER A 154 18.75 -3.03 3.67
N ARG A 155 18.40 -3.12 4.92
CA ARG A 155 18.86 -2.48 6.16
C ARG A 155 17.81 -2.40 7.25
N MET A 156 16.95 -3.39 7.39
CA MET A 156 16.30 -3.61 8.68
C MET A 156 16.81 -4.92 9.26
N GLN A 157 17.58 -4.79 10.32
CA GLN A 157 17.91 -5.91 11.21
C GLN A 157 16.60 -6.38 11.88
N ILE A 158 15.89 -7.24 11.18
CA ILE A 158 14.95 -8.14 11.84
C ILE A 158 15.75 -9.44 11.99
N GLN A 159 16.20 -9.72 13.20
CA GLN A 159 17.13 -10.79 13.52
C GLN A 159 16.63 -12.21 13.25
N ASP A 160 15.41 -12.42 12.75
CA ASP A 160 14.82 -13.74 12.60
C ASP A 160 14.33 -14.09 11.19
N PHE A 161 14.75 -13.35 10.17
CA PHE A 161 14.37 -13.68 8.77
C PHE A 161 15.01 -14.96 8.22
N SER A 162 16.03 -15.52 8.89
CA SER A 162 16.70 -16.77 8.49
C SER A 162 15.86 -18.02 8.69
N GLN A 163 14.80 -17.97 9.46
CA GLN A 163 13.88 -19.09 9.74
C GLN A 163 12.70 -19.19 8.77
N LEU A 164 12.50 -18.20 7.90
CA LEU A 164 11.42 -18.25 6.93
C LEU A 164 11.82 -19.10 5.73
N ASN A 165 11.54 -20.39 5.81
CA ASN A 165 11.64 -21.30 4.68
C ASN A 165 10.67 -20.86 3.56
N PHE A 166 11.20 -20.12 2.59
CA PHE A 166 10.49 -19.78 1.38
C PHE A 166 10.41 -21.00 0.46
N SER A 167 9.34 -21.74 0.52
CA SER A 167 9.01 -22.68 -0.55
C SER A 167 8.18 -21.94 -1.60
N PHE A 168 8.86 -21.20 -2.49
CA PHE A 168 8.22 -20.67 -3.68
C PHE A 168 8.02 -21.82 -4.65
N GLN A 169 6.79 -22.05 -5.04
CA GLN A 169 6.49 -22.91 -6.15
C GLN A 169 6.84 -22.15 -7.43
N ASP A 170 8.11 -22.26 -7.85
CA ASP A 170 8.61 -21.71 -9.10
C ASP A 170 7.92 -22.42 -10.26
N ASN A 171 6.90 -21.81 -10.84
CA ASN A 171 6.49 -22.13 -12.19
C ASN A 171 7.52 -21.56 -13.19
N GLY A 172 8.76 -22.08 -13.12
CA GLY A 172 9.71 -22.13 -14.24
C GLY A 172 10.21 -20.83 -14.85
N THR A 173 10.22 -19.66 -14.17
CA THR A 173 10.78 -18.43 -14.75
C THR A 173 11.91 -17.86 -13.91
N SER A 174 13.08 -17.77 -14.54
CA SER A 174 14.41 -17.37 -14.06
C SER A 174 14.56 -15.91 -13.61
N ALA A 175 13.50 -15.22 -13.17
CA ALA A 175 13.56 -13.82 -12.73
C ALA A 175 14.14 -13.64 -11.30
N PHE A 176 14.32 -14.72 -10.54
CA PHE A 176 14.78 -14.68 -9.15
C PHE A 176 16.24 -14.27 -8.96
N ARG A 177 17.09 -14.37 -9.97
CA ARG A 177 18.55 -14.15 -9.83
C ARG A 177 19.02 -12.70 -9.85
N ARG A 178 18.16 -11.71 -10.05
CA ARG A 178 18.63 -10.33 -10.30
C ARG A 178 18.51 -9.35 -9.14
N CYS A 179 17.87 -9.69 -8.04
CA CYS A 179 17.70 -8.80 -6.88
C CYS A 179 18.58 -9.09 -5.67
N VAL A 180 19.33 -10.21 -5.68
CA VAL A 180 20.26 -10.55 -4.60
C VAL A 180 21.67 -10.59 -5.16
N ARG A 181 22.28 -9.43 -5.39
CA ARG A 181 23.75 -9.31 -5.44
C ARG A 181 24.23 -8.80 -4.10
N PRO A 182 24.92 -9.60 -3.29
CA PRO A 182 25.68 -9.04 -2.19
C PRO A 182 26.89 -8.30 -2.78
N SER A 183 26.94 -6.99 -2.59
CA SER A 183 28.16 -6.22 -2.79
C SER A 183 29.13 -6.48 -1.65
N TYR A 184 29.70 -7.66 -1.60
CA TYR A 184 30.94 -7.89 -0.82
C TYR A 184 32.11 -7.59 -1.74
N GLY A 185 32.63 -6.39 -1.60
CA GLY A 185 33.99 -6.05 -2.08
C GLY A 185 35.00 -6.85 -1.26
N HIS A 186 35.61 -7.82 -1.86
CA HIS A 186 36.89 -8.35 -1.36
C HIS A 186 37.96 -7.28 -1.58
N SER A 187 38.38 -6.64 -0.50
CA SER A 187 39.70 -6.01 -0.44
C SER A 187 40.71 -7.13 -0.13
N ASN A 188 41.32 -7.69 -1.15
CA ASN A 188 42.57 -8.42 -0.98
C ASN A 188 43.70 -7.38 -0.83
N SER A 189 44.23 -7.29 0.38
CA SER A 189 45.54 -6.73 0.65
C SER A 189 46.56 -7.88 0.65
N SER A 190 47.43 -7.87 -0.31
CA SER A 190 48.74 -8.49 -0.27
C SER A 190 49.73 -7.50 0.33
#